data_f4b203f745fa24572b36395f7571e471
#
_entry.id   f4b203f745fa24572b36395f7571e471
#
_cell.length_a   1.000
_cell.length_b   1.000
_cell.length_c   1.000
_cell.angle_alpha   90.00
_cell.angle_beta   90.00
_cell.angle_gamma   90.00
#
_symmetry.space_group_name_H-M   'P 1'
#
loop_
_entity.id
_entity.type
_entity.pdbx_description
1 polymer ?
#
loop_
_entity_poly.entity_id
_entity_poly.type
_entity_poly.pdbx_seq_one_letter_code
_entity_poly.pdbx_strand_id
1 'polypeptide(L)'
;MKKVYLLLLKNRCVMNKKRKLNKKKLLLFFFMIVFLIMLILSAIKIISYIIDNKGNKKIQEAIIEDSITVIEPIEENQKIKYNIDFKSLKEQNPDTVAYLKVNNTNIDYIIVKGNDNGYYLKHNFEKKWNVSGWIFADYHNKFDESDKNIIIFGHN
;
A
#
# COMPACT_ATOMS: atom_id res chain seq x y z
N MET A 1 41.16 44.92 -49.11
CA MET A 1 40.34 43.68 -49.26
C MET A 1 40.93 42.43 -48.61
N LYS A 2 42.20 42.09 -48.71
CA LYS A 2 42.81 40.87 -48.12
C LYS A 2 42.72 40.74 -46.59
N LYS A 3 42.79 41.88 -45.84
CA LYS A 3 42.77 41.89 -44.37
C LYS A 3 41.39 41.51 -43.75
N VAL A 4 40.30 41.85 -44.45
CA VAL A 4 38.93 41.54 -44.01
C VAL A 4 38.64 40.05 -44.21
N TYR A 5 39.11 39.46 -45.27
CA TYR A 5 38.97 38.01 -45.55
C TYR A 5 39.71 37.14 -44.53
N LEU A 6 40.89 37.57 -44.09
CA LEU A 6 41.66 36.88 -43.05
C LEU A 6 40.95 36.90 -41.67
N LEU A 7 40.26 37.99 -41.34
CA LEU A 7 39.48 38.12 -40.12
C LEU A 7 38.24 37.22 -40.13
N LEU A 8 37.56 37.12 -41.28
CA LEU A 8 36.40 36.24 -41.44
C LEU A 8 36.79 34.74 -41.39
N LEU A 9 37.94 34.37 -41.91
CA LEU A 9 38.45 33.02 -41.82
C LEU A 9 38.90 32.67 -40.41
N LYS A 10 39.49 33.61 -39.64
CA LYS A 10 39.89 33.40 -38.25
C LYS A 10 38.67 33.25 -37.32
N ASN A 11 37.60 33.98 -37.60
CA ASN A 11 36.34 33.83 -36.84
C ASN A 11 35.61 32.49 -37.17
N ARG A 12 35.71 31.97 -38.42
CA ARG A 12 35.17 30.68 -38.77
C ARG A 12 35.92 29.52 -38.11
N CYS A 13 37.23 29.67 -37.90
CA CYS A 13 38.05 28.62 -37.26
C CYS A 13 37.82 28.53 -35.75
N VAL A 14 37.40 29.63 -35.12
CA VAL A 14 37.10 29.67 -33.67
C VAL A 14 35.74 29.00 -33.32
N MET A 15 34.80 28.94 -34.26
CA MET A 15 33.47 28.36 -34.03
C MET A 15 33.41 26.81 -34.06
N ASN A 16 34.46 26.13 -34.43
CA ASN A 16 34.42 24.66 -34.57
C ASN A 16 35.30 23.90 -33.57
N LYS A 17 35.43 24.45 -32.35
CA LYS A 17 36.01 23.68 -31.26
C LYS A 17 34.94 22.72 -30.76
N LYS A 18 34.81 21.55 -31.42
CA LYS A 18 34.00 20.43 -30.91
C LYS A 18 34.40 20.19 -29.48
N ARG A 19 33.50 20.55 -28.53
CA ARG A 19 33.72 20.25 -27.10
C ARG A 19 33.88 18.76 -26.96
N LYS A 20 35.10 18.29 -26.74
CA LYS A 20 35.36 16.86 -26.45
C LYS A 20 34.53 16.51 -25.22
N LEU A 21 33.50 15.70 -25.39
CA LEU A 21 32.66 15.23 -24.31
C LEU A 21 33.54 14.49 -23.31
N ASN A 22 33.63 14.98 -22.10
CA ASN A 22 34.41 14.30 -21.06
C ASN A 22 33.65 13.04 -20.66
N LYS A 23 34.15 11.86 -21.09
CA LYS A 23 33.51 10.55 -20.82
C LYS A 23 33.21 10.34 -19.33
N LYS A 24 34.07 10.83 -18.42
CA LYS A 24 33.85 10.75 -16.97
C LYS A 24 32.61 11.59 -16.54
N LYS A 25 32.44 12.80 -17.08
CA LYS A 25 31.26 13.64 -16.78
C LYS A 25 29.97 13.01 -17.36
N LEU A 26 30.04 12.41 -18.54
CA LEU A 26 28.90 11.72 -19.14
C LEU A 26 28.48 10.50 -18.30
N LEU A 27 29.45 9.72 -17.81
CA LEU A 27 29.20 8.57 -16.95
C LEU A 27 28.59 9.00 -15.62
N LEU A 28 29.11 10.07 -15.00
CA LEU A 28 28.55 10.62 -13.76
C LEU A 28 27.11 11.09 -13.96
N PHE A 29 26.84 11.78 -15.06
CA PHE A 29 25.48 12.23 -15.41
C PHE A 29 24.52 11.07 -15.63
N PHE A 30 24.98 10.00 -16.26
CA PHE A 30 24.20 8.75 -16.42
C PHE A 30 23.82 8.15 -15.05
N PHE A 31 24.78 7.99 -14.13
CA PHE A 31 24.49 7.48 -12.79
C PHE A 31 23.55 8.39 -12.01
N MET A 32 23.68 9.70 -12.16
CA MET A 32 22.76 10.66 -11.52
C MET A 32 21.32 10.48 -12.04
N ILE A 33 21.13 10.26 -13.35
CA ILE A 33 19.80 9.99 -13.92
C ILE A 33 19.24 8.68 -13.40
N VAL A 34 20.03 7.60 -13.38
CA VAL A 34 19.60 6.30 -12.86
C VAL A 34 19.18 6.42 -11.38
N PHE A 35 19.98 7.12 -10.58
CA PHE A 35 19.64 7.38 -9.17
C PHE A 35 18.34 8.17 -9.02
N LEU A 36 18.14 9.21 -9.83
CA LEU A 36 16.91 9.99 -9.83
C LEU A 36 15.68 9.15 -10.18
N ILE A 37 15.79 8.28 -11.18
CA ILE A 37 14.73 7.35 -11.56
C ILE A 37 14.39 6.41 -10.39
N MET A 38 15.40 5.85 -9.73
CA MET A 38 15.19 4.98 -8.56
C MET A 38 14.48 5.72 -7.42
N LEU A 39 14.84 6.98 -7.15
CA LEU A 39 14.16 7.81 -6.14
C LEU A 39 12.69 8.03 -6.50
N ILE A 40 12.39 8.37 -7.76
CA ILE A 40 11.01 8.59 -8.22
C ILE A 40 10.19 7.29 -8.06
N LEU A 41 10.72 6.16 -8.49
CA LEU A 41 10.02 4.87 -8.37
C LEU A 41 9.78 4.48 -6.90
N SER A 42 10.73 4.76 -6.00
CA SER A 42 10.57 4.56 -4.57
C SER A 42 9.48 5.46 -3.98
N ALA A 43 9.49 6.74 -4.35
CA ALA A 43 8.47 7.70 -3.89
C ALA A 43 7.05 7.28 -4.34
N ILE A 44 6.89 6.82 -5.58
CA ILE A 44 5.60 6.33 -6.10
C ILE A 44 5.09 5.15 -5.24
N LYS A 45 5.96 4.20 -4.89
CA LYS A 45 5.57 3.05 -4.05
C LYS A 45 5.12 3.48 -2.65
N ILE A 46 5.83 4.42 -2.03
CA ILE A 46 5.48 4.93 -0.70
C ILE A 46 4.13 5.66 -0.75
N ILE A 47 3.91 6.50 -1.77
CA ILE A 47 2.65 7.24 -1.94
C ILE A 47 1.50 6.26 -2.16
N SER A 48 1.67 5.25 -3.02
CA SER A 48 0.64 4.21 -3.24
C SER A 48 0.29 3.49 -1.95
N TYR A 49 1.29 3.10 -1.15
CA TYR A 49 1.06 2.45 0.15
C TYR A 49 0.25 3.34 1.10
N ILE A 50 0.58 4.63 1.20
CA ILE A 50 -0.15 5.57 2.07
C ILE A 50 -1.60 5.74 1.62
N ILE A 51 -1.83 5.85 0.31
CA ILE A 51 -3.19 6.00 -0.26
C ILE A 51 -4.01 4.74 0.03
N ASP A 52 -3.45 3.56 -0.24
CA ASP A 52 -4.11 2.27 -0.05
C ASP A 52 -4.44 2.04 1.43
N ASN A 53 -3.51 2.34 2.34
CA ASN A 53 -3.73 2.19 3.78
C ASN A 53 -4.85 3.13 4.29
N LYS A 54 -4.88 4.39 3.82
CA LYS A 54 -5.97 5.31 4.14
C LYS A 54 -7.31 4.84 3.56
N GLY A 55 -7.29 4.27 2.36
CA GLY A 55 -8.46 3.67 1.72
C GLY A 55 -9.01 2.50 2.54
N ASN A 56 -8.14 1.58 2.94
CA ASN A 56 -8.50 0.44 3.78
C ASN A 56 -9.12 0.86 5.10
N LYS A 57 -8.55 1.89 5.75
CA LYS A 57 -9.11 2.42 7.01
C LYS A 57 -10.54 2.94 6.82
N LYS A 58 -10.80 3.68 5.75
CA LYS A 58 -12.16 4.17 5.44
C LYS A 58 -13.15 3.04 5.17
N ILE A 59 -12.72 2.02 4.42
CA ILE A 59 -13.54 0.82 4.16
C ILE A 59 -13.85 0.13 5.49
N GLN A 60 -12.85 -0.06 6.34
CA GLN A 60 -13.00 -0.69 7.64
C GLN A 60 -13.98 0.08 8.54
N GLU A 61 -13.83 1.39 8.66
CA GLU A 61 -14.72 2.25 9.44
C GLU A 61 -16.17 2.17 8.93
N ALA A 62 -16.37 2.25 7.61
CA ALA A 62 -17.71 2.16 7.01
C ALA A 62 -18.37 0.79 7.25
N ILE A 63 -17.63 -0.30 7.13
CA ILE A 63 -18.15 -1.66 7.38
C ILE A 63 -18.52 -1.84 8.85
N ILE A 64 -17.69 -1.36 9.77
CA ILE A 64 -17.94 -1.45 11.21
C ILE A 64 -19.20 -0.65 11.55
N GLU A 65 -19.35 0.56 11.05
CA GLU A 65 -20.53 1.41 11.28
C GLU A 65 -21.82 0.76 10.77
N ASP A 66 -21.76 0.12 9.60
CA ASP A 66 -22.93 -0.53 8.97
C ASP A 66 -23.30 -1.86 9.63
N SER A 67 -22.31 -2.67 9.98
CA SER A 67 -22.54 -4.10 10.32
C SER A 67 -22.33 -4.44 11.79
N ILE A 68 -21.87 -3.51 12.65
CA ILE A 68 -21.57 -3.78 14.06
C ILE A 68 -22.32 -2.82 14.96
N THR A 69 -23.15 -3.39 15.82
CA THR A 69 -23.86 -2.63 16.85
C THR A 69 -23.30 -2.95 18.22
N VAL A 70 -22.95 -1.94 18.98
CA VAL A 70 -22.54 -2.09 20.37
C VAL A 70 -23.78 -2.25 21.23
N ILE A 71 -23.87 -3.34 21.98
CA ILE A 71 -24.89 -3.54 23.01
C ILE A 71 -24.31 -3.02 24.31
N GLU A 72 -24.77 -1.87 24.75
CA GLU A 72 -24.32 -1.30 26.03
C GLU A 72 -24.66 -2.25 27.20
N PRO A 73 -23.75 -2.47 28.14
CA PRO A 73 -24.02 -3.27 29.32
C PRO A 73 -25.06 -2.56 30.19
N ILE A 74 -26.04 -3.33 30.65
CA ILE A 74 -27.09 -2.83 31.61
C ILE A 74 -26.51 -2.59 32.99
N GLU A 75 -25.35 -3.17 33.31
CA GLU A 75 -24.64 -3.04 34.57
C GLU A 75 -23.15 -2.71 34.34
N GLU A 76 -22.57 -1.87 35.21
CA GLU A 76 -21.21 -1.31 35.14
C GLU A 76 -20.09 -2.37 35.10
N ASN A 77 -20.38 -3.63 35.47
CA ASN A 77 -19.43 -4.74 35.50
C ASN A 77 -19.60 -5.78 34.35
N GLN A 78 -20.50 -5.53 33.38
CA GLN A 78 -20.70 -6.47 32.28
C GLN A 78 -19.74 -6.17 31.11
N LYS A 79 -19.23 -7.24 30.45
CA LYS A 79 -18.42 -7.10 29.25
C LYS A 79 -19.27 -6.49 28.14
N ILE A 80 -18.72 -5.51 27.43
CA ILE A 80 -19.32 -4.95 26.22
C ILE A 80 -19.58 -6.09 25.23
N LYS A 81 -20.83 -6.23 24.79
CA LYS A 81 -21.22 -7.19 23.76
C LYS A 81 -21.39 -6.47 22.43
N TYR A 82 -20.92 -7.13 21.37
CA TYR A 82 -21.08 -6.66 20.02
C TYR A 82 -22.09 -7.56 19.30
N ASN A 83 -23.05 -6.96 18.65
CA ASN A 83 -23.90 -7.65 17.67
C ASN A 83 -23.31 -7.43 16.29
N ILE A 84 -22.95 -8.52 15.60
CA ILE A 84 -22.25 -8.46 14.32
C ILE A 84 -23.15 -9.10 13.27
N ASP A 85 -23.53 -8.31 12.27
CA ASP A 85 -24.27 -8.81 11.11
C ASP A 85 -23.35 -9.51 10.12
N PHE A 86 -22.98 -10.75 10.43
CA PHE A 86 -22.18 -11.58 9.51
C PHE A 86 -22.88 -11.86 8.19
N LYS A 87 -24.21 -11.74 8.11
CA LYS A 87 -24.91 -11.91 6.84
C LYS A 87 -24.59 -10.77 5.91
N SER A 88 -24.78 -9.54 6.36
CA SER A 88 -24.41 -8.33 5.59
C SER A 88 -22.92 -8.33 5.20
N LEU A 89 -22.03 -8.67 6.14
CA LEU A 89 -20.59 -8.77 5.89
C LEU A 89 -20.25 -9.79 4.80
N LYS A 90 -20.89 -10.97 4.81
CA LYS A 90 -20.66 -12.03 3.81
C LYS A 90 -21.30 -11.72 2.44
N GLU A 91 -22.35 -10.92 2.41
CA GLU A 91 -22.91 -10.40 1.15
C GLU A 91 -21.91 -9.45 0.46
N GLN A 92 -21.17 -8.63 1.25
CA GLN A 92 -20.12 -7.74 0.75
C GLN A 92 -18.83 -8.50 0.40
N ASN A 93 -18.40 -9.42 1.28
CA ASN A 93 -17.26 -10.30 1.03
C ASN A 93 -17.51 -11.69 1.64
N PRO A 94 -17.76 -12.73 0.80
CA PRO A 94 -18.02 -14.10 1.27
C PRO A 94 -16.88 -14.71 2.10
N ASP A 95 -15.66 -14.18 1.99
CA ASP A 95 -14.50 -14.67 2.72
C ASP A 95 -14.45 -14.15 4.17
N THR A 96 -15.43 -13.37 4.61
CA THR A 96 -15.50 -12.85 5.98
C THR A 96 -15.73 -14.01 6.97
N VAL A 97 -14.85 -14.10 7.98
CA VAL A 97 -14.88 -15.19 8.96
C VAL A 97 -14.97 -14.73 10.41
N ALA A 98 -14.46 -13.53 10.74
CA ALA A 98 -14.41 -13.06 12.12
C ALA A 98 -14.37 -11.53 12.23
N TYR A 99 -14.64 -11.06 13.43
CA TYR A 99 -14.36 -9.69 13.86
C TYR A 99 -13.41 -9.73 15.06
N LEU A 100 -12.37 -8.93 15.02
CA LEU A 100 -11.37 -8.82 16.07
C LEU A 100 -11.38 -7.40 16.66
N LYS A 101 -11.72 -7.31 17.95
CA LYS A 101 -11.63 -6.08 18.73
C LYS A 101 -10.76 -6.30 19.96
N VAL A 102 -9.80 -5.41 20.18
CA VAL A 102 -9.03 -5.39 21.43
C VAL A 102 -9.29 -4.06 22.13
N ASN A 103 -9.93 -4.13 23.30
CA ASN A 103 -10.30 -2.95 24.05
C ASN A 103 -9.08 -2.11 24.44
N ASN A 104 -9.24 -0.80 24.43
CA ASN A 104 -8.19 0.18 24.73
C ASN A 104 -7.03 0.18 23.72
N THR A 105 -7.27 -0.33 22.50
CA THR A 105 -6.30 -0.30 21.39
C THR A 105 -6.99 0.12 20.09
N ASN A 106 -6.19 0.39 19.05
CA ASN A 106 -6.69 0.65 17.70
C ASN A 106 -6.99 -0.65 16.91
N ILE A 107 -6.95 -1.80 17.57
CA ILE A 107 -7.25 -3.10 16.92
C ILE A 107 -8.76 -3.27 16.88
N ASP A 108 -9.30 -3.15 15.68
CA ASP A 108 -10.72 -3.17 15.37
C ASP A 108 -10.87 -3.60 13.91
N TYR A 109 -10.93 -4.92 13.63
CA TYR A 109 -10.78 -5.44 12.29
C TYR A 109 -11.82 -6.51 11.92
N ILE A 110 -12.34 -6.38 10.71
CA ILE A 110 -13.05 -7.47 10.03
C ILE A 110 -11.99 -8.40 9.42
N ILE A 111 -12.03 -9.67 9.80
CA ILE A 111 -11.09 -10.70 9.35
C ILE A 111 -11.70 -11.48 8.19
N VAL A 112 -10.95 -11.59 7.11
CA VAL A 112 -11.29 -12.44 5.97
C VAL A 112 -10.40 -13.68 5.94
N LYS A 113 -10.81 -14.73 5.21
CA LYS A 113 -10.00 -15.93 4.99
C LYS A 113 -10.11 -16.36 3.54
N GLY A 114 -8.99 -16.28 2.81
CA GLY A 114 -8.89 -16.78 1.44
C GLY A 114 -8.64 -18.29 1.36
N ASN A 115 -8.44 -18.78 0.14
CA ASN A 115 -8.03 -20.16 -0.12
C ASN A 115 -6.51 -20.35 0.01
N ASP A 116 -5.77 -19.28 0.20
CA ASP A 116 -4.32 -19.26 0.40
C ASP A 116 -3.92 -18.05 1.27
N ASN A 117 -2.64 -17.99 1.67
CA ASN A 117 -2.08 -16.89 2.45
C ASN A 117 -1.46 -15.78 1.57
N GLY A 118 -1.66 -15.81 0.27
CA GLY A 118 -1.08 -14.85 -0.68
C GLY A 118 -2.06 -13.79 -1.17
N TYR A 119 -3.33 -14.16 -1.35
CA TYR A 119 -4.33 -13.31 -1.98
C TYR A 119 -4.51 -11.97 -1.25
N TYR A 120 -4.83 -12.01 0.03
CA TYR A 120 -5.10 -10.81 0.83
C TYR A 120 -3.84 -10.02 1.25
N LEU A 121 -2.65 -10.50 0.89
CA LEU A 121 -1.44 -9.67 0.96
C LEU A 121 -1.46 -8.49 -0.02
N LYS A 122 -2.28 -8.60 -1.10
CA LYS A 122 -2.33 -7.61 -2.18
C LYS A 122 -3.75 -7.27 -2.63
N HIS A 123 -4.77 -7.61 -1.84
CA HIS A 123 -6.16 -7.28 -2.10
C HIS A 123 -6.82 -6.78 -0.82
N ASN A 124 -7.67 -5.76 -0.97
CA ASN A 124 -8.45 -5.22 0.14
C ASN A 124 -9.73 -6.04 0.39
N PHE A 125 -10.59 -5.58 1.31
CA PHE A 125 -11.88 -6.22 1.62
C PHE A 125 -12.79 -6.35 0.39
N GLU A 126 -12.79 -5.37 -0.49
CA GLU A 126 -13.57 -5.39 -1.73
C GLU A 126 -12.95 -6.27 -2.84
N LYS A 127 -11.91 -7.05 -2.52
CA LYS A 127 -11.14 -7.89 -3.46
C LYS A 127 -10.46 -7.10 -4.58
N LYS A 128 -10.25 -5.80 -4.40
CA LYS A 128 -9.50 -4.94 -5.32
C LYS A 128 -8.01 -4.98 -4.97
N TRP A 129 -7.18 -4.86 -6.01
CA TRP A 129 -5.73 -4.74 -5.82
C TRP A 129 -5.40 -3.60 -4.87
N ASN A 130 -4.55 -3.88 -3.88
CA ASN A 130 -4.17 -2.95 -2.84
C ASN A 130 -2.81 -3.35 -2.27
N VAL A 131 -1.84 -2.43 -2.28
CA VAL A 131 -0.45 -2.73 -1.85
C VAL A 131 -0.37 -3.03 -0.35
N SER A 132 -1.26 -2.45 0.45
CA SER A 132 -1.34 -2.69 1.90
C SER A 132 -2.08 -4.00 2.26
N GLY A 133 -2.75 -4.65 1.30
CA GLY A 133 -3.55 -5.84 1.54
C GLY A 133 -4.72 -5.63 2.51
N TRP A 134 -5.17 -6.68 3.16
CA TRP A 134 -6.19 -6.68 4.20
C TRP A 134 -5.76 -7.57 5.37
N ILE A 135 -6.41 -7.46 6.52
CA ILE A 135 -6.19 -8.37 7.66
C ILE A 135 -6.92 -9.69 7.38
N PHE A 136 -6.19 -10.79 7.40
CA PHE A 136 -6.73 -12.09 7.04
C PHE A 136 -6.22 -13.22 7.93
N ALA A 137 -7.02 -14.27 8.04
CA ALA A 137 -6.66 -15.49 8.78
C ALA A 137 -5.93 -16.50 7.88
N ASP A 138 -5.07 -17.30 8.50
CA ASP A 138 -4.44 -18.45 7.83
C ASP A 138 -5.50 -19.36 7.22
N TYR A 139 -5.29 -19.80 5.98
CA TYR A 139 -6.25 -20.61 5.25
C TYR A 139 -6.50 -21.99 5.91
N HIS A 140 -5.58 -22.49 6.75
CA HIS A 140 -5.77 -23.71 7.51
C HIS A 140 -6.72 -23.56 8.71
N ASN A 141 -6.94 -22.32 9.20
CA ASN A 141 -7.88 -22.10 10.30
C ASN A 141 -9.29 -22.50 9.86
N LYS A 142 -9.99 -23.23 10.69
CA LYS A 142 -11.37 -23.71 10.45
C LYS A 142 -12.42 -22.81 11.09
N PHE A 143 -12.03 -22.04 12.12
CA PHE A 143 -12.91 -21.22 12.95
C PHE A 143 -13.98 -22.05 13.67
N ASP A 144 -13.60 -23.25 14.11
CA ASP A 144 -14.41 -24.16 14.92
C ASP A 144 -13.65 -24.60 16.18
N GLU A 145 -14.26 -25.45 17.00
CA GLU A 145 -13.68 -25.93 18.27
C GLU A 145 -12.41 -26.78 18.09
N SER A 146 -12.08 -27.20 16.87
CA SER A 146 -10.86 -27.97 16.57
C SER A 146 -9.61 -27.08 16.46
N ASP A 147 -9.78 -25.77 16.27
CA ASP A 147 -8.67 -24.83 16.20
C ASP A 147 -8.12 -24.54 17.60
N LYS A 148 -6.91 -25.01 17.88
CA LYS A 148 -6.20 -24.68 19.13
C LYS A 148 -5.59 -23.27 19.11
N ASN A 149 -5.27 -22.76 17.92
CA ASN A 149 -4.72 -21.45 17.67
C ASN A 149 -5.30 -20.88 16.38
N ILE A 150 -5.62 -19.60 16.38
CA ILE A 150 -6.01 -18.85 15.18
C ILE A 150 -4.87 -17.93 14.82
N ILE A 151 -4.34 -18.07 13.61
CA ILE A 151 -3.27 -17.25 13.08
C ILE A 151 -3.89 -16.18 12.19
N ILE A 152 -3.55 -14.91 12.45
CA ILE A 152 -4.02 -13.76 11.69
C ILE A 152 -2.81 -13.02 11.14
N PHE A 153 -2.86 -12.67 9.87
CA PHE A 153 -1.84 -11.92 9.16
C PHE A 153 -2.33 -10.51 8.83
N GLY A 154 -1.38 -9.58 8.74
CA GLY A 154 -1.62 -8.24 8.26
C GLY A 154 -0.33 -7.56 7.85
N HIS A 155 -0.40 -6.62 6.94
CA HIS A 155 0.70 -5.71 6.67
C HIS A 155 0.79 -4.65 7.77
N ASN A 156 2.02 -4.40 8.20
CA ASN A 156 2.33 -3.35 9.16
C ASN A 156 3.02 -2.17 8.42
#